data_6a52f70697b1f0014be646a8d386b4a8
#
_entry.id   6a52f70697b1f0014be646a8d386b4a8
#
_cell.length_a   1.000
_cell.length_b   1.000
_cell.length_c   1.000
_cell.angle_alpha   90.00
_cell.angle_beta   90.00
_cell.angle_gamma   90.00
#
_symmetry.space_group_name_H-M   'P 1'
#
loop_
_entity.id
_entity.type
_entity.pdbx_description
1 polymer ?
#
loop_
_entity_poly.entity_id
_entity_poly.type
_entity_poly.pdbx_seq_one_letter_code
_entity_poly.pdbx_strand_id
1 'polypeptide(L)'
;MIVKTIGSGSSGNGYTLISGEDILLLECGVPAKEMLKAIDYQTSKVAGCIASHVHSDHVGFIKQYMQYGIKIYTSDEVKTDIETVMGEKTIGLQRMKRQQIGAFSVIPFRVPHDETECDGWLIDTPDGRILFITDAEYCPYNKKKMHINYGLIECNYTEDYIRIEDSDPKYNHVLTGHMELETCKRLIQKINSVSLRS
;
A
#
# COMPACT_ATOMS: atom_id res chain seq x y z
N MET A 1 11.91 -13.19 4.93
CA MET A 1 11.05 -11.99 4.90
C MET A 1 10.02 -12.05 6.01
N ILE A 2 9.75 -10.91 6.68
CA ILE A 2 8.71 -10.77 7.71
C ILE A 2 7.85 -9.55 7.38
N VAL A 3 6.53 -9.71 7.43
CA VAL A 3 5.56 -8.61 7.36
C VAL A 3 4.88 -8.52 8.72
N LYS A 4 4.84 -7.31 9.32
CA LYS A 4 4.06 -7.05 10.54
C LYS A 4 2.98 -6.00 10.21
N THR A 5 1.75 -6.27 10.58
CA THR A 5 0.65 -5.31 10.52
C THR A 5 0.58 -4.55 11.86
N ILE A 6 0.66 -3.23 11.81
CA ILE A 6 0.56 -2.35 12.97
C ILE A 6 -0.85 -1.76 13.05
N GLY A 7 -1.42 -1.44 11.92
CA GLY A 7 -2.81 -1.04 11.77
C GLY A 7 -3.32 -1.40 10.38
N SER A 8 -4.63 -1.71 10.29
CA SER A 8 -5.32 -2.02 9.04
C SER A 8 -6.78 -1.61 9.16
N GLY A 9 -7.19 -0.65 8.31
CA GLY A 9 -8.56 -0.11 8.25
C GLY A 9 -8.63 1.40 8.52
N SER A 10 -9.84 1.94 8.60
CA SER A 10 -10.13 3.37 8.68
C SER A 10 -9.55 4.12 9.90
N SER A 11 -9.04 3.41 10.89
CA SER A 11 -8.34 4.02 12.03
C SER A 11 -6.86 4.27 11.77
N GLY A 12 -6.31 3.75 10.69
CA GLY A 12 -4.94 3.94 10.24
C GLY A 12 -4.31 2.66 9.71
N ASN A 13 -3.65 2.81 8.58
CA ASN A 13 -2.92 1.76 7.88
C ASN A 13 -1.43 1.91 8.10
N GLY A 14 -0.75 0.81 8.43
CA GLY A 14 0.69 0.81 8.64
C GLY A 14 1.25 -0.60 8.76
N TYR A 15 2.29 -0.88 7.97
CA TYR A 15 2.91 -2.20 7.91
C TYR A 15 4.43 -2.08 7.86
N THR A 16 5.14 -3.09 8.34
CA THR A 16 6.60 -3.21 8.14
C THR A 16 6.90 -4.39 7.27
N LEU A 17 7.79 -4.21 6.32
CA LEU A 17 8.37 -5.26 5.49
C LEU A 17 9.85 -5.38 5.83
N ILE A 18 10.25 -6.48 6.45
CA ILE A 18 11.63 -6.77 6.86
C ILE A 18 12.17 -7.86 5.96
N SER A 19 13.27 -7.58 5.25
CA SER A 19 13.96 -8.54 4.39
C SER A 19 15.48 -8.42 4.61
N GLY A 20 16.08 -9.46 5.14
CA GLY A 20 17.47 -9.42 5.63
C GLY A 20 17.62 -8.40 6.76
N GLU A 21 18.54 -7.45 6.58
CA GLU A 21 18.82 -6.37 7.55
C GLU A 21 18.03 -5.08 7.24
N ASP A 22 17.32 -5.00 6.11
CA ASP A 22 16.65 -3.80 5.66
C ASP A 22 15.15 -3.83 5.97
N ILE A 23 14.60 -2.65 6.25
CA ILE A 23 13.20 -2.44 6.59
C ILE A 23 12.60 -1.41 5.64
N LEU A 24 11.50 -1.77 5.00
CA LEU A 24 10.63 -0.84 4.28
C LEU A 24 9.32 -0.69 5.07
N LEU A 25 8.93 0.54 5.34
CA LEU A 25 7.64 0.83 5.94
C LEU A 25 6.61 1.02 4.83
N LEU A 26 5.39 0.53 5.06
CA LEU A 26 4.28 0.68 4.13
C LEU A 26 3.18 1.44 4.87
N GLU A 27 2.75 2.55 4.31
CA GLU A 27 1.82 3.54 4.87
C GLU A 27 2.32 4.22 6.16
N CYS A 28 1.84 5.42 6.39
CA CYS A 28 2.08 6.21 7.60
C CYS A 28 0.77 6.75 8.21
N GLY A 29 -0.29 5.93 8.14
CA GLY A 29 -1.60 6.18 8.75
C GLY A 29 -1.68 5.82 10.23
N VAL A 30 -0.62 5.22 10.81
CA VAL A 30 -0.52 4.94 12.24
C VAL A 30 0.57 5.82 12.88
N PRO A 31 0.49 6.11 14.20
CA PRO A 31 1.52 6.90 14.88
C PRO A 31 2.93 6.33 14.67
N ALA A 32 3.91 7.17 14.31
CA ALA A 32 5.27 6.72 14.02
C ALA A 32 5.90 5.95 15.19
N LYS A 33 5.58 6.31 16.44
CA LYS A 33 6.05 5.61 17.64
C LYS A 33 5.62 4.14 17.66
N GLU A 34 4.40 3.83 17.24
CA GLU A 34 3.87 2.46 17.17
C GLU A 34 4.60 1.65 16.09
N MET A 35 4.81 2.26 14.93
CA MET A 35 5.59 1.68 13.84
C MET A 35 7.02 1.39 14.26
N LEU A 36 7.70 2.35 14.91
CA LEU A 36 9.07 2.19 15.38
C LEU A 36 9.20 1.14 16.48
N LYS A 37 8.22 1.04 17.37
CA LYS A 37 8.16 -0.02 18.37
C LYS A 37 8.11 -1.41 17.74
N ALA A 38 7.37 -1.58 16.65
CA ALA A 38 7.24 -2.86 15.93
C ALA A 38 8.56 -3.33 15.30
N ILE A 39 9.51 -2.42 15.05
CA ILE A 39 10.86 -2.70 14.55
C ILE A 39 11.95 -2.53 15.61
N ASP A 40 11.59 -2.57 16.91
CA ASP A 40 12.51 -2.40 18.02
C ASP A 40 13.39 -1.14 17.92
N TYR A 41 12.80 -0.05 17.39
CA TYR A 41 13.45 1.25 17.16
C TYR A 41 14.71 1.21 16.28
N GLN A 42 14.85 0.19 15.41
CA GLN A 42 15.99 0.05 14.49
C GLN A 42 15.86 1.01 13.27
N THR A 43 15.78 2.31 13.55
CA THR A 43 15.57 3.34 12.51
C THR A 43 16.69 3.39 11.47
N SER A 44 17.93 3.03 11.85
CA SER A 44 19.06 2.98 10.92
C SER A 44 18.93 1.92 9.83
N LYS A 45 18.05 0.92 10.02
CA LYS A 45 17.74 -0.12 9.03
C LYS A 45 16.55 0.26 8.12
N VAL A 46 15.86 1.36 8.44
CA VAL A 46 14.70 1.80 7.65
C VAL A 46 15.18 2.48 6.37
N ALA A 47 14.95 1.83 5.24
CA ALA A 47 15.25 2.37 3.91
C ALA A 47 14.33 3.54 3.54
N GLY A 48 13.08 3.51 4.02
CA GLY A 48 12.08 4.53 3.80
C GLY A 48 10.67 4.03 4.11
N CYS A 49 9.69 4.86 3.81
CA CYS A 49 8.28 4.52 3.85
C CYS A 49 7.64 4.80 2.49
N ILE A 50 6.85 3.88 1.95
CA ILE A 50 6.01 4.13 0.78
C ILE A 50 4.60 4.45 1.24
N ALA A 51 3.91 5.37 0.55
CA ALA A 51 2.51 5.69 0.79
C ALA A 51 1.72 5.57 -0.53
N SER A 52 0.51 5.03 -0.45
CA SER A 52 -0.33 4.74 -1.61
C SER A 52 -1.11 5.96 -2.10
N HIS A 53 -1.66 6.78 -1.19
CA HIS A 53 -2.50 7.92 -1.52
C HIS A 53 -2.63 8.90 -0.34
N VAL A 54 -3.42 9.99 -0.52
CA VAL A 54 -3.44 11.16 0.38
C VAL A 54 -4.40 11.04 1.57
N HIS A 55 -5.22 10.01 1.66
CA HIS A 55 -6.20 9.89 2.76
C HIS A 55 -5.53 9.80 4.14
N SER A 56 -6.20 10.36 5.15
CA SER A 56 -5.62 10.52 6.49
C SER A 56 -5.26 9.22 7.21
N ASP A 57 -5.98 8.15 6.95
CA ASP A 57 -5.70 6.82 7.47
C ASP A 57 -4.51 6.11 6.76
N HIS A 58 -3.94 6.75 5.72
CA HIS A 58 -2.70 6.31 5.03
C HIS A 58 -1.52 7.25 5.27
N VAL A 59 -1.75 8.57 5.39
CA VAL A 59 -0.68 9.57 5.56
C VAL A 59 -0.87 10.51 6.74
N GLY A 60 -1.85 10.29 7.61
CA GLY A 60 -2.19 11.20 8.71
C GLY A 60 -1.06 11.48 9.69
N PHE A 61 -0.10 10.59 9.80
CA PHE A 61 1.07 10.77 10.67
C PHE A 61 2.37 11.06 9.92
N ILE A 62 2.31 11.41 8.63
CA ILE A 62 3.48 11.63 7.77
C ILE A 62 4.54 12.55 8.40
N LYS A 63 4.13 13.64 9.07
CA LYS A 63 5.04 14.57 9.79
C LYS A 63 5.87 13.87 10.86
N GLN A 64 5.27 12.94 11.61
CA GLN A 64 5.99 12.22 12.66
C GLN A 64 7.08 11.34 12.07
N TYR A 65 6.81 10.64 10.94
CA TYR A 65 7.81 9.83 10.26
C TYR A 65 8.98 10.68 9.78
N MET A 66 8.70 11.83 9.17
CA MET A 66 9.73 12.77 8.71
C MET A 66 10.57 13.32 9.88
N GLN A 67 9.98 13.58 11.05
CA GLN A 67 10.70 14.01 12.26
C GLN A 67 11.69 12.95 12.75
N TYR A 68 11.43 11.66 12.50
CA TYR A 68 12.40 10.57 12.76
C TYR A 68 13.41 10.36 11.62
N GLY A 69 13.42 11.25 10.62
CA GLY A 69 14.35 11.17 9.48
C GLY A 69 13.95 10.13 8.43
N ILE A 70 12.74 9.58 8.49
CA ILE A 70 12.24 8.59 7.54
C ILE A 70 11.79 9.31 6.27
N LYS A 71 12.37 8.92 5.13
CA LYS A 71 11.99 9.43 3.81
C LYS A 71 10.69 8.77 3.38
N ILE A 72 9.75 9.58 2.86
CA ILE A 72 8.48 9.09 2.34
C ILE A 72 8.54 9.10 0.81
N TYR A 73 8.18 7.98 0.20
CA TYR A 73 8.16 7.77 -1.25
C TYR A 73 6.73 7.54 -1.73
N THR A 74 6.37 8.17 -2.84
CA THR A 74 5.07 8.04 -3.50
C THR A 74 5.27 8.05 -5.01
N SER A 75 4.23 7.87 -5.82
CA SER A 75 4.35 8.28 -7.23
C SER A 75 4.42 9.80 -7.37
N ASP A 76 4.85 10.28 -8.52
CA ASP A 76 4.88 11.72 -8.82
C ASP A 76 3.48 12.34 -8.75
N GLU A 77 2.43 11.58 -9.11
CA GLU A 77 1.04 11.98 -9.05
C GLU A 77 0.54 12.11 -7.60
N VAL A 78 0.72 11.08 -6.78
CA VAL A 78 0.34 11.07 -5.36
C VAL A 78 1.14 12.10 -4.57
N LYS A 79 2.41 12.34 -4.93
CA LYS A 79 3.23 13.42 -4.35
C LYS A 79 2.54 14.77 -4.48
N THR A 80 2.00 15.09 -5.66
CA THR A 80 1.30 16.35 -5.90
C THR A 80 0.10 16.52 -4.97
N ASP A 81 -0.67 15.45 -4.74
CA ASP A 81 -1.82 15.47 -3.84
C ASP A 81 -1.39 15.65 -2.38
N ILE A 82 -0.36 14.94 -1.92
CA ILE A 82 0.17 15.08 -0.56
C ILE A 82 0.74 16.49 -0.34
N GLU A 83 1.48 17.05 -1.28
CA GLU A 83 2.00 18.42 -1.18
C GLU A 83 0.85 19.45 -1.11
N THR A 84 -0.22 19.23 -1.87
CA THR A 84 -1.39 20.13 -1.91
C THR A 84 -2.23 20.05 -0.64
N VAL A 85 -2.52 18.84 -0.17
CA VAL A 85 -3.46 18.61 0.94
C VAL A 85 -2.76 18.69 2.30
N MET A 86 -1.58 18.06 2.43
CA MET A 86 -0.86 17.92 3.70
C MET A 86 0.24 18.96 3.87
N GLY A 87 0.68 19.64 2.81
CA GLY A 87 1.79 20.57 2.82
C GLY A 87 3.16 19.92 3.04
N GLU A 88 3.26 18.60 2.88
CA GLU A 88 4.48 17.82 3.14
C GLU A 88 5.15 17.38 1.84
N LYS A 89 6.49 17.42 1.81
CA LYS A 89 7.28 17.04 0.65
C LYS A 89 7.67 15.57 0.70
N THR A 90 7.24 14.81 -0.29
CA THR A 90 7.63 13.41 -0.48
C THR A 90 8.61 13.26 -1.64
N ILE A 91 9.19 12.09 -1.80
CA ILE A 91 10.05 11.74 -2.93
C ILE A 91 9.19 11.04 -3.98
N GLY A 92 9.00 11.70 -5.13
CA GLY A 92 8.22 11.17 -6.24
C GLY A 92 8.98 10.09 -7.00
N LEU A 93 8.26 9.03 -7.37
CA LEU A 93 8.73 7.93 -8.20
C LEU A 93 7.85 7.83 -9.45
N GLN A 94 8.44 7.47 -10.57
CA GLN A 94 7.68 7.31 -11.81
C GLN A 94 6.90 6.00 -11.81
N ARG A 95 5.59 6.08 -12.06
CA ARG A 95 4.75 4.89 -12.26
C ARG A 95 5.28 4.00 -13.38
N MET A 96 5.09 2.69 -13.22
CA MET A 96 5.49 1.65 -14.17
C MET A 96 7.00 1.55 -14.41
N LYS A 97 7.82 2.26 -13.62
CA LYS A 97 9.28 2.15 -13.67
C LYS A 97 9.83 1.55 -12.39
N ARG A 98 10.83 0.69 -12.57
CA ARG A 98 11.59 0.09 -11.47
C ARG A 98 12.54 1.12 -10.88
N GLN A 99 12.49 1.31 -9.57
CA GLN A 99 13.32 2.26 -8.84
C GLN A 99 13.76 1.66 -7.49
N GLN A 100 14.80 2.21 -6.88
CA GLN A 100 15.39 1.64 -5.66
C GLN A 100 15.06 2.48 -4.43
N ILE A 101 14.69 1.80 -3.34
CA ILE A 101 14.59 2.35 -1.99
C ILE A 101 15.42 1.46 -1.07
N GLY A 102 16.67 1.84 -0.79
CA GLY A 102 17.61 0.95 -0.11
C GLY A 102 17.82 -0.35 -0.88
N ALA A 103 17.65 -1.49 -0.23
CA ALA A 103 17.74 -2.82 -0.85
C ALA A 103 16.47 -3.24 -1.60
N PHE A 104 15.37 -2.49 -1.47
CA PHE A 104 14.10 -2.81 -2.12
C PHE A 104 14.02 -2.20 -3.51
N SER A 105 13.61 -3.00 -4.50
CA SER A 105 13.29 -2.51 -5.84
C SER A 105 11.78 -2.38 -5.98
N VAL A 106 11.29 -1.18 -6.23
CA VAL A 106 9.86 -0.87 -6.22
C VAL A 106 9.35 -0.40 -7.58
N ILE A 107 8.08 -0.71 -7.88
CA ILE A 107 7.36 -0.21 -9.05
C ILE A 107 5.99 0.24 -8.60
N PRO A 108 5.72 1.56 -8.50
CA PRO A 108 4.36 2.06 -8.28
C PRO A 108 3.53 1.91 -9.56
N PHE A 109 2.23 1.65 -9.40
CA PHE A 109 1.29 1.59 -10.50
C PHE A 109 -0.10 2.05 -10.03
N ARG A 110 -0.83 2.76 -10.90
CA ARG A 110 -2.15 3.28 -10.56
C ARG A 110 -3.15 2.15 -10.29
N VAL A 111 -3.96 2.33 -9.23
CA VAL A 111 -5.16 1.54 -8.96
C VAL A 111 -6.37 2.47 -8.83
N PRO A 112 -7.59 2.04 -9.20
CA PRO A 112 -8.79 2.85 -9.04
C PRO A 112 -9.19 2.88 -7.55
N HIS A 113 -9.39 4.09 -7.04
CA HIS A 113 -9.85 4.38 -5.69
C HIS A 113 -10.55 5.73 -5.68
N ASP A 114 -11.88 5.72 -5.72
CA ASP A 114 -12.70 6.93 -5.87
C ASP A 114 -12.16 7.88 -6.97
N GLU A 115 -12.16 9.18 -6.71
CA GLU A 115 -11.55 10.21 -7.56
C GLU A 115 -10.10 10.54 -7.15
N THR A 116 -9.50 9.76 -6.23
CA THR A 116 -8.18 10.01 -5.65
C THR A 116 -7.08 9.31 -6.46
N GLU A 117 -5.95 9.97 -6.64
CA GLU A 117 -4.75 9.30 -7.15
C GLU A 117 -4.25 8.28 -6.13
N CYS A 118 -4.26 7.00 -6.49
CA CYS A 118 -3.87 5.90 -5.63
C CYS A 118 -2.96 4.91 -6.34
N ASP A 119 -1.96 4.40 -5.61
CA ASP A 119 -0.97 3.47 -6.11
C ASP A 119 -1.01 2.12 -5.40
N GLY A 120 -0.99 1.06 -6.21
CA GLY A 120 -0.47 -0.24 -5.81
C GLY A 120 1.04 -0.31 -6.05
N TRP A 121 1.71 -1.26 -5.41
CA TRP A 121 3.15 -1.40 -5.46
C TRP A 121 3.56 -2.84 -5.76
N LEU A 122 4.50 -3.02 -6.68
CA LEU A 122 5.31 -4.23 -6.76
C LEU A 122 6.62 -3.97 -6.03
N ILE A 123 6.94 -4.82 -5.07
CA ILE A 123 8.14 -4.68 -4.24
C ILE A 123 8.97 -5.95 -4.38
N ASP A 124 10.14 -5.84 -4.97
CA ASP A 124 11.10 -6.94 -5.07
C ASP A 124 12.02 -6.94 -3.86
N THR A 125 12.19 -8.12 -3.30
CA THR A 125 13.12 -8.43 -2.22
C THR A 125 13.94 -9.67 -2.59
N PRO A 126 15.05 -9.98 -1.88
CA PRO A 126 15.73 -11.26 -2.05
C PRO A 126 14.85 -12.50 -1.82
N ASP A 127 13.80 -12.36 -1.01
CA ASP A 127 12.87 -13.44 -0.68
C ASP A 127 11.73 -13.62 -1.69
N GLY A 128 11.59 -12.70 -2.65
CA GLY A 128 10.56 -12.72 -3.69
C GLY A 128 9.86 -11.38 -3.87
N ARG A 129 8.88 -11.39 -4.78
CA ARG A 129 8.09 -10.21 -5.16
C ARG A 129 6.77 -10.17 -4.41
N ILE A 130 6.47 -8.99 -3.86
CA ILE A 130 5.24 -8.69 -3.15
C ILE A 130 4.38 -7.79 -4.03
N LEU A 131 3.10 -8.09 -4.11
CA LEU A 131 2.06 -7.18 -4.56
C LEU A 131 1.44 -6.54 -3.32
N PHE A 132 1.58 -5.25 -3.15
CA PHE A 132 0.92 -4.46 -2.13
C PHE A 132 -0.16 -3.60 -2.77
N ILE A 133 -1.41 -3.81 -2.40
CA ILE A 133 -2.58 -3.03 -2.80
C ILE A 133 -3.42 -2.82 -1.56
N THR A 134 -3.62 -1.57 -1.21
CA THR A 134 -4.62 -1.11 -0.26
C THR A 134 -5.68 -0.34 -1.03
N ASP A 135 -6.73 0.11 -0.45
CA ASP A 135 -7.80 0.94 -0.99
C ASP A 135 -7.88 0.97 -2.53
N ALA A 136 -8.49 -0.06 -3.10
CA ALA A 136 -8.65 -0.15 -4.54
C ALA A 136 -9.86 -1.01 -4.92
N GLU A 137 -10.66 -0.56 -5.87
CA GLU A 137 -11.77 -1.35 -6.41
C GLU A 137 -11.30 -2.66 -7.02
N TYR A 138 -10.20 -2.63 -7.77
CA TYR A 138 -9.58 -3.79 -8.42
C TYR A 138 -8.15 -3.51 -8.87
N CYS A 139 -7.41 -4.57 -9.22
CA CYS A 139 -6.10 -4.43 -9.86
C CYS A 139 -6.25 -4.48 -11.39
N PRO A 140 -5.99 -3.38 -12.14
CA PRO A 140 -6.23 -3.31 -13.58
C PRO A 140 -5.20 -4.05 -14.43
N TYR A 141 -4.07 -4.46 -13.86
CA TYR A 141 -2.93 -4.98 -14.61
C TYR A 141 -2.92 -6.50 -14.77
N ASN A 142 -2.19 -6.98 -15.77
CA ASN A 142 -2.07 -8.42 -16.05
C ASN A 142 -1.16 -9.11 -15.03
N LYS A 143 -1.77 -9.77 -14.06
CA LYS A 143 -1.11 -10.45 -12.94
C LYS A 143 -0.16 -11.56 -13.37
N LYS A 144 -0.43 -12.24 -14.50
CA LYS A 144 0.44 -13.32 -15.02
C LYS A 144 1.84 -12.85 -15.40
N LYS A 145 1.97 -11.57 -15.79
CA LYS A 145 3.26 -10.96 -16.14
C LYS A 145 4.01 -10.38 -14.94
N MET A 146 3.35 -10.27 -13.78
CA MET A 146 3.95 -9.65 -12.60
C MET A 146 4.86 -10.59 -11.81
N HIS A 147 4.72 -11.92 -11.96
CA HIS A 147 5.52 -12.95 -11.23
C HIS A 147 5.49 -12.72 -9.71
N ILE A 148 4.28 -12.66 -9.13
CA ILE A 148 4.05 -12.33 -7.72
C ILE A 148 4.24 -13.59 -6.87
N ASN A 149 5.00 -13.48 -5.78
CA ASN A 149 5.19 -14.54 -4.79
C ASN A 149 4.29 -14.36 -3.57
N TYR A 150 4.02 -13.10 -3.18
CA TYR A 150 3.25 -12.75 -1.99
C TYR A 150 2.27 -11.62 -2.30
N GLY A 151 1.08 -11.63 -1.67
CA GLY A 151 0.09 -10.56 -1.77
C GLY A 151 -0.20 -9.98 -0.39
N LEU A 152 -0.13 -8.67 -0.26
CA LEU A 152 -0.70 -7.88 0.82
C LEU A 152 -1.78 -7.02 0.16
N ILE A 153 -3.02 -7.47 0.23
CA ILE A 153 -4.12 -6.96 -0.59
C ILE A 153 -5.31 -6.69 0.33
N GLU A 154 -5.87 -5.49 0.21
CA GLU A 154 -7.10 -5.13 0.90
C GLU A 154 -8.28 -6.01 0.42
N CYS A 155 -9.18 -6.30 1.35
CA CYS A 155 -10.49 -6.87 1.08
C CYS A 155 -11.47 -6.25 2.09
N ASN A 156 -12.33 -5.35 1.64
CA ASN A 156 -13.10 -4.49 2.53
C ASN A 156 -14.52 -4.99 2.80
N TYR A 157 -15.24 -5.44 1.77
CA TYR A 157 -16.65 -5.77 1.90
C TYR A 157 -17.08 -7.02 1.11
N THR A 158 -18.28 -7.51 1.38
CA THR A 158 -18.98 -8.53 0.58
C THR A 158 -20.33 -7.98 0.13
N GLU A 159 -20.74 -8.31 -1.09
CA GLU A 159 -22.05 -7.88 -1.63
C GLU A 159 -23.23 -8.33 -0.76
N ASP A 160 -23.11 -9.47 -0.07
CA ASP A 160 -24.16 -10.00 0.81
C ASP A 160 -24.52 -9.09 1.99
N TYR A 161 -23.62 -8.19 2.39
CA TYR A 161 -23.83 -7.23 3.48
C TYR A 161 -24.33 -5.86 3.01
N ILE A 162 -24.33 -5.62 1.71
CA ILE A 162 -24.82 -4.35 1.14
C ILE A 162 -26.32 -4.52 0.87
N ARG A 163 -27.15 -3.98 1.76
CA ARG A 163 -28.59 -3.88 1.52
C ARG A 163 -28.85 -2.74 0.53
N ILE A 164 -29.51 -3.07 -0.58
CA ILE A 164 -29.85 -2.14 -1.69
C ILE A 164 -30.69 -0.92 -1.23
N GLU A 165 -31.19 -0.93 0.00
CA GLU A 165 -32.03 0.13 0.58
C GLU A 165 -31.24 1.30 1.21
N ASP A 166 -29.94 1.16 1.39
CA ASP A 166 -29.10 2.19 2.01
C ASP A 166 -28.53 3.15 0.95
N SER A 167 -29.27 4.21 0.68
CA SER A 167 -28.80 5.37 -0.12
C SER A 167 -27.82 6.27 0.64
N ASP A 168 -27.11 5.74 1.65
CA ASP A 168 -26.12 6.49 2.41
C ASP A 168 -24.88 6.75 1.53
N PRO A 169 -24.42 8.00 1.39
CA PRO A 169 -23.19 8.34 0.67
C PRO A 169 -21.96 7.53 1.10
N LYS A 170 -21.95 7.05 2.35
CA LYS A 170 -20.89 6.20 2.90
C LYS A 170 -20.80 4.85 2.17
N TYR A 171 -21.92 4.27 1.73
CA TYR A 171 -21.94 3.03 0.94
C TYR A 171 -21.36 3.23 -0.45
N ASN A 172 -21.67 4.37 -1.09
CA ASN A 172 -21.09 4.68 -2.40
C ASN A 172 -19.57 4.73 -2.34
N HIS A 173 -18.99 5.37 -1.30
CA HIS A 173 -17.55 5.42 -1.09
C HIS A 173 -16.94 4.01 -0.94
N VAL A 174 -17.57 3.12 -0.17
CA VAL A 174 -17.10 1.73 -0.02
C VAL A 174 -17.14 0.99 -1.36
N LEU A 175 -18.19 1.15 -2.15
CA LEU A 175 -18.37 0.45 -3.44
C LEU A 175 -17.42 0.93 -4.54
N THR A 176 -17.09 2.21 -4.54
CA THR A 176 -16.25 2.84 -5.57
C THR A 176 -14.78 2.99 -5.15
N GLY A 177 -14.46 2.77 -3.89
CA GLY A 177 -13.12 2.96 -3.35
C GLY A 177 -12.39 1.69 -2.91
N HIS A 178 -13.13 0.60 -2.69
CA HIS A 178 -12.56 -0.58 -2.03
C HIS A 178 -12.85 -1.90 -2.76
N MET A 179 -12.07 -2.93 -2.45
CA MET A 179 -12.17 -4.23 -3.12
C MET A 179 -13.19 -5.15 -2.44
N GLU A 180 -14.11 -5.63 -3.25
CA GLU A 180 -15.08 -6.65 -2.88
C GLU A 180 -14.42 -8.03 -2.77
N LEU A 181 -14.92 -8.89 -1.86
CA LEU A 181 -14.34 -10.18 -1.53
C LEU A 181 -14.15 -11.11 -2.73
N GLU A 182 -15.13 -11.25 -3.64
CA GLU A 182 -15.00 -12.12 -4.80
C GLU A 182 -14.01 -11.55 -5.82
N THR A 183 -13.89 -10.23 -5.91
CA THR A 183 -12.87 -9.56 -6.71
C THR A 183 -11.46 -9.83 -6.15
N CYS A 184 -11.31 -9.75 -4.83
CA CYS A 184 -10.07 -10.11 -4.13
C CYS A 184 -9.69 -11.58 -4.36
N LYS A 185 -10.63 -12.51 -4.16
CA LYS A 185 -10.43 -13.95 -4.42
C LYS A 185 -9.99 -14.22 -5.86
N ARG A 186 -10.65 -13.59 -6.86
CA ARG A 186 -10.28 -13.71 -8.28
C ARG A 186 -8.86 -13.18 -8.54
N LEU A 187 -8.46 -12.10 -7.87
CA LEU A 187 -7.09 -11.57 -7.95
C LEU A 187 -6.08 -12.59 -7.42
N ILE A 188 -6.31 -13.14 -6.21
CA ILE A 188 -5.44 -14.13 -5.55
C ILE A 188 -5.33 -15.41 -6.39
N GLN A 189 -6.43 -15.95 -6.93
CA GLN A 189 -6.43 -17.12 -7.80
C GLN A 189 -5.58 -16.90 -9.05
N LYS A 190 -5.65 -15.71 -9.66
CA LYS A 190 -4.84 -15.38 -10.84
C LYS A 190 -3.35 -15.24 -10.52
N ILE A 191 -2.98 -14.82 -9.32
CA ILE A 191 -1.60 -14.80 -8.84
C ILE A 191 -1.09 -16.24 -8.69
N ASN A 192 -1.84 -17.10 -8.01
CA ASN A 192 -1.45 -18.48 -7.73
C ASN A 192 -1.41 -19.39 -8.97
N SER A 193 -2.26 -19.15 -9.98
CA SER A 193 -2.29 -19.98 -11.21
C SER A 193 -1.02 -19.89 -12.06
N VAL A 194 -0.11 -18.97 -11.76
CA VAL A 194 1.19 -18.83 -12.43
C VAL A 194 2.25 -19.75 -11.81
N SER A 195 2.13 -20.11 -10.53
CA SER A 195 3.08 -20.96 -9.81
C SER A 195 2.93 -22.46 -10.10
N LEU A 196 1.87 -22.88 -10.77
CA LEU A 196 1.57 -24.30 -11.06
C LEU A 196 1.99 -24.77 -12.47
N ARG A 197 2.74 -23.96 -13.21
CA ARG A 197 3.31 -24.32 -14.51
C ARG A 197 4.83 -24.15 -14.48
N SER A 198 5.49 -25.08 -13.86
CA SER A 198 6.92 -25.38 -14.07
C SER A 198 7.03 -26.69 -14.85
#